data_3d99497fc0381a59671898b50479e5a8
#
_entry.id   3d99497fc0381a59671898b50479e5a8
#
_cell.length_a   1.000
_cell.length_b   1.000
_cell.length_c   1.000
_cell.angle_alpha   90.00
_cell.angle_beta   90.00
_cell.angle_gamma   90.00
#
_symmetry.space_group_name_H-M   'P 1'
#
loop_
_entity.id
_entity.type
_entity.pdbx_description
1 polymer ?
#
loop_
_entity_poly.entity_id
_entity_poly.type
_entity_poly.pdbx_seq_one_letter_code
_entity_poly.pdbx_strand_id
1 'polypeptide(L)'
;MGSSPQTSRTGGAFDPTATIAASAAMFLACMDTLITNLALPTIQEELGASLAAQQWIVDGYTLPFAALLLLAGNLSDRFGAKRAFIGGTAGFALSSVICGLAGSVEMLVFGRVVMGVAAAFILPSSMALINEAYHTEDHRRRALAVWGIGGSAATAAGPLLGGMLVPIHWSLVFTINIPVCLVVLVLCRKLATSPRVPQPIDFVGQALALVALTCLVGGIIEGGDQGFAATLPLALVSIGVIGVIAFLVSQARVAHPMMPLSLLHAGGMRLALLGGFSMILSWNGFVFLCTLFLQQGLGLTPLMAGLVFVPGALTSVVGNMLSDRLAGVRGSRLTILIGSALLALGYASTLIGAATGTLSALVVMFAVCVSGLGGGINTPSFAGLVLKSVDAEHGGIASAVFNAMRQVGGAIGIAVFGALASLASAMLEGMAASFAISVTLMALLLLITLRIRLRH
;
A
#
# COMPACT_ATOMS: atom_id res chain seq x y z
N MET A 1 -17.12 -26.88 49.66
CA MET A 1 -16.08 -25.94 50.06
C MET A 1 -14.77 -26.44 49.44
N GLY A 2 -14.22 -25.72 48.51
CA GLY A 2 -13.01 -26.04 47.79
C GLY A 2 -12.80 -24.98 46.69
N SER A 3 -12.55 -23.73 47.11
CA SER A 3 -12.18 -22.63 46.21
C SER A 3 -10.77 -22.86 45.70
N SER A 4 -10.63 -23.21 44.42
CA SER A 4 -9.35 -23.17 43.72
C SER A 4 -8.86 -21.73 43.67
N PRO A 5 -7.62 -21.41 44.00
CA PRO A 5 -7.10 -20.06 43.88
C PRO A 5 -6.95 -19.74 42.40
N GLN A 6 -7.72 -18.75 41.92
CA GLN A 6 -7.41 -18.03 40.70
C GLN A 6 -6.02 -17.42 40.91
N THR A 7 -4.99 -17.98 40.29
CA THR A 7 -3.70 -17.34 40.14
C THR A 7 -3.89 -16.05 39.36
N SER A 8 -3.94 -14.94 40.08
CA SER A 8 -3.80 -13.60 39.54
C SER A 8 -2.49 -13.55 38.75
N ARG A 9 -2.59 -13.65 37.41
CA ARG A 9 -1.46 -13.32 36.54
C ARG A 9 -1.21 -11.82 36.75
N THR A 10 -0.27 -11.52 37.64
CA THR A 10 0.38 -10.22 37.81
C THR A 10 0.70 -9.66 36.42
N GLY A 11 0.39 -8.38 36.22
CA GLY A 11 0.65 -7.65 34.97
C GLY A 11 2.10 -7.89 34.52
N GLY A 12 2.24 -8.73 33.50
CA GLY A 12 3.54 -9.07 32.91
C GLY A 12 4.22 -7.80 32.42
N ALA A 13 5.53 -7.71 32.66
CA ALA A 13 6.36 -6.64 32.13
C ALA A 13 6.14 -6.54 30.60
N PHE A 14 6.16 -5.33 30.09
CA PHE A 14 6.06 -5.07 28.65
C PHE A 14 7.23 -5.80 27.93
N ASP A 15 6.90 -6.89 27.22
CA ASP A 15 7.88 -7.57 26.36
C ASP A 15 7.81 -6.94 24.96
N PRO A 16 8.81 -6.18 24.54
CA PRO A 16 8.81 -5.49 23.27
C PRO A 16 9.00 -6.41 22.04
N THR A 17 9.25 -7.71 22.24
CA THR A 17 9.64 -8.65 21.17
C THR A 17 8.60 -8.69 20.05
N ALA A 18 7.31 -8.79 20.37
CA ALA A 18 6.23 -8.80 19.38
C ALA A 18 6.15 -7.48 18.63
N THR A 19 6.27 -6.36 19.34
CA THR A 19 6.26 -5.02 18.74
C THR A 19 7.44 -4.82 17.78
N ILE A 20 8.65 -5.19 18.19
CA ILE A 20 9.86 -5.05 17.36
C ILE A 20 9.74 -5.92 16.11
N ALA A 21 9.36 -7.19 16.26
CA ALA A 21 9.21 -8.09 15.12
C ALA A 21 8.13 -7.61 14.14
N ALA A 22 6.96 -7.21 14.63
CA ALA A 22 5.86 -6.70 13.82
C ALA A 22 6.21 -5.38 13.12
N SER A 23 6.88 -4.45 13.83
CA SER A 23 7.28 -3.15 13.27
C SER A 23 8.37 -3.29 12.22
N ALA A 24 9.35 -4.18 12.42
CA ALA A 24 10.40 -4.46 11.45
C ALA A 24 9.83 -5.07 10.15
N ALA A 25 8.88 -6.00 10.27
CA ALA A 25 8.22 -6.60 9.11
C ALA A 25 7.32 -5.60 8.36
N MET A 26 6.61 -4.72 9.08
CA MET A 26 5.86 -3.61 8.49
C MET A 26 6.79 -2.63 7.76
N PHE A 27 7.91 -2.29 8.39
CA PHE A 27 8.94 -1.46 7.78
C PHE A 27 9.41 -2.06 6.44
N LEU A 28 9.74 -3.36 6.39
CA LEU A 28 10.17 -4.05 5.18
C LEU A 28 9.11 -3.99 4.08
N ALA A 29 7.87 -4.35 4.38
CA ALA A 29 6.79 -4.38 3.39
C ALA A 29 6.51 -3.00 2.78
N CYS A 30 6.59 -1.93 3.59
CA CYS A 30 6.41 -0.57 3.11
C CYS A 30 7.64 -0.03 2.38
N MET A 31 8.83 -0.35 2.85
CA MET A 31 10.09 0.09 2.26
C MET A 31 10.28 -0.49 0.86
N ASP A 32 9.98 -1.78 0.68
CA ASP A 32 10.14 -2.49 -0.58
C ASP A 32 9.37 -1.82 -1.74
N THR A 33 8.17 -1.34 -1.47
CA THR A 33 7.36 -0.64 -2.47
C THR A 33 8.04 0.64 -2.99
N LEU A 34 8.74 1.36 -2.13
CA LEU A 34 9.34 2.64 -2.47
C LEU A 34 10.77 2.49 -3.02
N ILE A 35 11.55 1.61 -2.43
CA ILE A 35 12.95 1.39 -2.80
C ILE A 35 13.07 0.83 -4.22
N THR A 36 12.14 -0.05 -4.63
CA THR A 36 12.10 -0.67 -5.96
C THR A 36 11.98 0.38 -7.07
N ASN A 37 11.17 1.44 -6.87
CA ASN A 37 10.99 2.49 -7.89
C ASN A 37 12.32 3.16 -8.28
N LEU A 38 13.24 3.36 -7.33
CA LEU A 38 14.53 3.98 -7.61
C LEU A 38 15.47 3.09 -8.44
N ALA A 39 15.27 1.77 -8.37
CA ALA A 39 16.06 0.81 -9.14
C ALA A 39 15.57 0.64 -10.58
N LEU A 40 14.34 1.05 -10.92
CA LEU A 40 13.73 0.79 -12.22
C LEU A 40 14.57 1.28 -13.42
N PRO A 41 15.12 2.52 -13.42
CA PRO A 41 15.95 2.97 -14.53
C PRO A 41 17.21 2.12 -14.74
N THR A 42 17.89 1.73 -13.65
CA THR A 42 19.07 0.87 -13.72
C THR A 42 18.71 -0.55 -14.18
N ILE A 43 17.56 -1.08 -13.72
CA ILE A 43 17.03 -2.38 -14.20
C ILE A 43 16.69 -2.31 -15.69
N GLN A 44 16.17 -1.17 -16.16
CA GLN A 44 15.94 -0.95 -17.59
C GLN A 44 17.24 -1.03 -18.40
N GLU A 45 18.29 -0.37 -17.92
CA GLU A 45 19.60 -0.35 -18.60
C GLU A 45 20.25 -1.73 -18.60
N GLU A 46 20.22 -2.47 -17.49
CA GLU A 46 20.91 -3.74 -17.33
C GLU A 46 20.15 -4.95 -17.88
N LEU A 47 18.82 -4.99 -17.69
CA LEU A 47 17.97 -6.13 -18.12
C LEU A 47 17.15 -5.83 -19.39
N GLY A 48 17.22 -4.62 -19.94
CA GLY A 48 16.44 -4.26 -21.12
C GLY A 48 14.93 -4.13 -20.84
N ALA A 49 14.54 -3.78 -19.60
CA ALA A 49 13.14 -3.73 -19.19
C ALA A 49 12.38 -2.59 -19.90
N SER A 50 11.33 -2.90 -20.68
CA SER A 50 10.41 -1.91 -21.22
C SER A 50 9.66 -1.16 -20.10
N LEU A 51 8.94 -0.07 -20.42
CA LEU A 51 8.13 0.62 -19.43
C LEU A 51 7.02 -0.30 -18.87
N ALA A 52 6.40 -1.14 -19.71
CA ALA A 52 5.44 -2.15 -19.27
C ALA A 52 6.09 -3.18 -18.32
N ALA A 53 7.32 -3.62 -18.62
CA ALA A 53 8.07 -4.50 -17.73
C ALA A 53 8.38 -3.85 -16.38
N GLN A 54 8.73 -2.56 -16.36
CA GLN A 54 8.93 -1.82 -15.11
C GLN A 54 7.64 -1.74 -14.28
N GLN A 55 6.49 -1.52 -14.93
CA GLN A 55 5.19 -1.58 -14.26
C GLN A 55 4.93 -2.99 -13.68
N TRP A 56 5.20 -4.06 -14.44
CA TRP A 56 5.08 -5.43 -13.94
C TRP A 56 6.03 -5.74 -12.79
N ILE A 57 7.23 -5.17 -12.73
CA ILE A 57 8.14 -5.33 -11.59
C ILE A 57 7.51 -4.74 -10.32
N VAL A 58 6.84 -3.58 -10.40
CA VAL A 58 6.18 -2.97 -9.24
C VAL A 58 4.85 -3.66 -8.94
N ASP A 59 4.01 -3.85 -9.96
CA ASP A 59 2.67 -4.42 -9.79
C ASP A 59 2.68 -5.92 -9.54
N GLY A 60 3.71 -6.63 -9.97
CA GLY A 60 3.96 -8.01 -9.57
C GLY A 60 3.99 -8.21 -8.05
N TYR A 61 4.38 -7.19 -7.29
CA TYR A 61 4.29 -7.17 -5.84
C TYR A 61 2.93 -6.64 -5.35
N THR A 62 2.49 -5.49 -5.84
CA THR A 62 1.32 -4.79 -5.30
C THR A 62 0.01 -5.53 -5.58
N LEU A 63 -0.12 -6.18 -6.72
CA LEU A 63 -1.33 -6.94 -7.11
C LEU A 63 -1.60 -8.15 -6.18
N PRO A 64 -0.69 -9.13 -6.04
CA PRO A 64 -0.94 -10.25 -5.14
C PRO A 64 -1.04 -9.79 -3.68
N PHE A 65 -0.30 -8.75 -3.27
CA PHE A 65 -0.45 -8.15 -1.97
C PHE A 65 -1.87 -7.61 -1.75
N ALA A 66 -2.41 -6.84 -2.69
CA ALA A 66 -3.76 -6.29 -2.63
C ALA A 66 -4.84 -7.40 -2.62
N ALA A 67 -4.75 -8.30 -3.59
CA ALA A 67 -5.74 -9.34 -3.80
C ALA A 67 -5.82 -10.34 -2.65
N LEU A 68 -4.69 -10.69 -2.06
CA LEU A 68 -4.61 -11.74 -1.02
C LEU A 68 -4.71 -11.20 0.41
N LEU A 69 -4.75 -9.88 0.61
CA LEU A 69 -4.72 -9.28 1.95
C LEU A 69 -5.87 -9.78 2.85
N LEU A 70 -7.08 -9.86 2.33
CA LEU A 70 -8.26 -10.34 3.06
C LEU A 70 -8.17 -11.85 3.35
N LEU A 71 -7.76 -12.64 2.36
CA LEU A 71 -7.54 -14.07 2.52
C LEU A 71 -6.45 -14.36 3.56
N ALA A 72 -5.36 -13.64 3.48
CA ALA A 72 -4.23 -13.81 4.39
C ALA A 72 -4.61 -13.46 5.84
N GLY A 73 -5.48 -12.47 6.05
CA GLY A 73 -6.09 -12.19 7.35
C GLY A 73 -6.86 -13.39 7.89
N ASN A 74 -7.81 -13.91 7.12
CA ASN A 74 -8.61 -15.08 7.50
C ASN A 74 -7.75 -16.35 7.73
N LEU A 75 -6.73 -16.56 6.89
CA LEU A 75 -5.79 -17.68 7.06
C LEU A 75 -4.91 -17.49 8.30
N SER A 76 -4.53 -16.24 8.62
CA SER A 76 -3.80 -15.90 9.84
C SER A 76 -4.61 -16.26 11.08
N ASP A 77 -5.91 -15.96 11.13
CA ASP A 77 -6.80 -16.32 12.23
C ASP A 77 -6.97 -17.85 12.32
N ARG A 78 -7.12 -18.52 11.18
CA ARG A 78 -7.33 -19.97 11.12
C ARG A 78 -6.11 -20.80 11.53
N PHE A 79 -4.91 -20.42 11.08
CA PHE A 79 -3.67 -21.16 11.35
C PHE A 79 -2.91 -20.62 12.55
N GLY A 80 -3.28 -19.46 13.05
CA GLY A 80 -2.65 -18.69 14.12
C GLY A 80 -1.66 -17.65 13.56
N ALA A 81 -1.74 -16.42 14.07
CA ALA A 81 -0.99 -15.28 13.58
C ALA A 81 0.53 -15.52 13.56
N LYS A 82 1.09 -16.16 14.58
CA LYS A 82 2.54 -16.48 14.62
C LYS A 82 2.98 -17.32 13.43
N ARG A 83 2.22 -18.35 13.04
CA ARG A 83 2.61 -19.23 11.92
C ARG A 83 2.49 -18.49 10.59
N ALA A 84 1.40 -17.73 10.41
CA ALA A 84 1.21 -16.91 9.22
C ALA A 84 2.32 -15.87 9.08
N PHE A 85 2.71 -15.22 10.17
CA PHE A 85 3.77 -14.23 10.21
C PHE A 85 5.15 -14.84 9.89
N ILE A 86 5.48 -16.00 10.46
CA ILE A 86 6.73 -16.73 10.16
C ILE A 86 6.74 -17.15 8.68
N GLY A 87 5.65 -17.73 8.17
CA GLY A 87 5.54 -18.15 6.77
C GLY A 87 5.66 -16.97 5.81
N GLY A 88 4.97 -15.86 6.08
CA GLY A 88 5.08 -14.63 5.32
C GLY A 88 6.51 -14.06 5.32
N THR A 89 7.14 -13.94 6.50
CA THR A 89 8.51 -13.42 6.62
C THR A 89 9.53 -14.33 5.92
N ALA A 90 9.39 -15.65 6.05
CA ALA A 90 10.26 -16.60 5.37
C ALA A 90 10.08 -16.57 3.84
N GLY A 91 8.83 -16.48 3.37
CA GLY A 91 8.51 -16.30 1.95
C GLY A 91 9.06 -14.99 1.40
N PHE A 92 9.00 -13.91 2.18
CA PHE A 92 9.57 -12.61 1.82
C PHE A 92 11.10 -12.66 1.71
N ALA A 93 11.78 -13.35 2.64
CA ALA A 93 13.22 -13.57 2.57
C ALA A 93 13.61 -14.39 1.34
N LEU A 94 12.89 -15.50 1.07
CA LEU A 94 13.16 -16.35 -0.10
C LEU A 94 12.95 -15.60 -1.41
N SER A 95 11.85 -14.86 -1.55
CA SER A 95 11.58 -14.06 -2.74
C SER A 95 12.60 -12.92 -2.90
N SER A 96 13.12 -12.36 -1.81
CA SER A 96 14.22 -11.39 -1.84
C SER A 96 15.51 -11.99 -2.43
N VAL A 97 15.79 -13.26 -2.14
CA VAL A 97 16.90 -14.00 -2.78
C VAL A 97 16.63 -14.18 -4.28
N ILE A 98 15.41 -14.58 -4.66
CA ILE A 98 15.03 -14.74 -6.07
C ILE A 98 15.21 -13.43 -6.84
N CYS A 99 14.68 -12.31 -6.29
CA CYS A 99 14.83 -10.99 -6.90
C CYS A 99 16.30 -10.53 -6.95
N GLY A 100 17.06 -10.81 -5.88
CA GLY A 100 18.48 -10.44 -5.80
C GLY A 100 19.38 -11.20 -6.79
N LEU A 101 18.97 -12.39 -7.21
CA LEU A 101 19.68 -13.24 -8.18
C LEU A 101 19.06 -13.18 -9.59
N ALA A 102 18.07 -12.31 -9.82
CA ALA A 102 17.38 -12.26 -11.09
C ALA A 102 18.29 -11.82 -12.23
N GLY A 103 18.48 -12.69 -13.22
CA GLY A 103 19.21 -12.42 -14.44
C GLY A 103 18.30 -12.05 -15.63
N SER A 104 16.98 -12.00 -15.42
CA SER A 104 16.00 -11.57 -16.43
C SER A 104 14.81 -10.87 -15.78
N VAL A 105 14.08 -10.11 -16.60
CA VAL A 105 12.85 -9.41 -16.17
C VAL A 105 11.80 -10.39 -15.67
N GLU A 106 11.62 -11.52 -16.36
CA GLU A 106 10.61 -12.53 -15.99
C GLU A 106 10.91 -13.15 -14.63
N MET A 107 12.19 -13.46 -14.35
CA MET A 107 12.60 -13.97 -13.05
C MET A 107 12.38 -12.93 -11.94
N LEU A 108 12.65 -11.66 -12.23
CA LEU A 108 12.42 -10.57 -11.29
C LEU A 108 10.92 -10.41 -11.01
N VAL A 109 10.07 -10.37 -12.03
CA VAL A 109 8.60 -10.30 -11.89
C VAL A 109 8.08 -11.50 -11.12
N PHE A 110 8.54 -12.71 -11.40
CA PHE A 110 8.17 -13.91 -10.64
C PHE A 110 8.54 -13.76 -9.16
N GLY A 111 9.76 -13.32 -8.86
CA GLY A 111 10.20 -13.04 -7.49
C GLY A 111 9.32 -12.00 -6.81
N ARG A 112 8.91 -10.95 -7.52
CA ARG A 112 7.98 -9.91 -7.04
C ARG A 112 6.59 -10.45 -6.72
N VAL A 113 6.06 -11.36 -7.55
CA VAL A 113 4.77 -12.03 -7.28
C VAL A 113 4.84 -12.84 -5.98
N VAL A 114 5.88 -13.67 -5.81
CA VAL A 114 6.08 -14.45 -4.57
C VAL A 114 6.24 -13.52 -3.36
N MET A 115 6.95 -12.41 -3.52
CA MET A 115 7.15 -11.41 -2.47
C MET A 115 5.85 -10.73 -2.07
N GLY A 116 4.99 -10.36 -3.03
CA GLY A 116 3.67 -9.79 -2.79
C GLY A 116 2.72 -10.76 -2.05
N VAL A 117 2.73 -12.04 -2.42
CA VAL A 117 2.02 -13.09 -1.68
C VAL A 117 2.50 -13.16 -0.23
N ALA A 118 3.81 -13.16 -0.02
CA ALA A 118 4.41 -13.22 1.31
C ALA A 118 4.04 -11.98 2.16
N ALA A 119 4.10 -10.78 1.56
CA ALA A 119 3.74 -9.52 2.21
C ALA A 119 2.28 -9.48 2.66
N ALA A 120 1.36 -10.09 1.89
CA ALA A 120 -0.05 -10.17 2.24
C ALA A 120 -0.27 -10.87 3.59
N PHE A 121 0.57 -11.85 3.94
CA PHE A 121 0.51 -12.51 5.24
C PHE A 121 1.16 -11.69 6.37
N ILE A 122 2.19 -10.90 6.07
CA ILE A 122 2.94 -10.13 7.06
C ILE A 122 2.04 -9.09 7.74
N LEU A 123 1.31 -8.29 6.94
CA LEU A 123 0.57 -7.14 7.45
C LEU A 123 -0.50 -7.52 8.48
N PRO A 124 -1.49 -8.38 8.18
CA PRO A 124 -2.54 -8.73 9.14
C PRO A 124 -2.01 -9.53 10.33
N SER A 125 -1.08 -10.47 10.09
CA SER A 125 -0.53 -11.29 11.16
C SER A 125 0.35 -10.50 12.13
N SER A 126 1.06 -9.46 11.66
CA SER A 126 1.84 -8.57 12.53
C SER A 126 0.96 -7.80 13.51
N MET A 127 -0.18 -7.30 13.02
CA MET A 127 -1.16 -6.60 13.85
C MET A 127 -1.86 -7.55 14.84
N ALA A 128 -2.18 -8.77 14.41
CA ALA A 128 -2.74 -9.81 15.27
C ALA A 128 -1.78 -10.19 16.40
N LEU A 129 -0.48 -10.36 16.11
CA LEU A 129 0.56 -10.65 17.12
C LEU A 129 0.66 -9.55 18.19
N ILE A 130 0.55 -8.29 17.82
CA ILE A 130 0.51 -7.18 18.78
C ILE A 130 -0.73 -7.30 19.66
N ASN A 131 -1.90 -7.56 19.08
CA ASN A 131 -3.15 -7.69 19.83
C ASN A 131 -3.12 -8.89 20.80
N GLU A 132 -2.48 -10.00 20.41
CA GLU A 132 -2.30 -11.19 21.26
C GLU A 132 -1.29 -10.98 22.38
N ALA A 133 -0.20 -10.24 22.11
CA ALA A 133 0.88 -10.03 23.08
C ALA A 133 0.50 -9.10 24.23
N TYR A 134 -0.41 -8.13 23.98
CA TYR A 134 -0.72 -7.10 24.96
C TYR A 134 -2.19 -7.11 25.38
N HIS A 135 -2.44 -7.48 26.63
CA HIS A 135 -3.78 -7.58 27.22
C HIS A 135 -4.32 -6.24 27.74
N THR A 136 -3.43 -5.29 28.08
CA THR A 136 -3.82 -3.94 28.50
C THR A 136 -3.93 -3.01 27.30
N GLU A 137 -4.97 -2.18 27.30
CA GLU A 137 -5.22 -1.26 26.21
C GLU A 137 -4.07 -0.25 26.00
N ASP A 138 -3.47 0.21 27.10
CA ASP A 138 -2.33 1.15 27.04
C ASP A 138 -1.10 0.53 26.38
N HIS A 139 -0.75 -0.70 26.71
CA HIS A 139 0.41 -1.39 26.08
C HIS A 139 0.12 -1.67 24.62
N ARG A 140 -1.08 -2.14 24.29
CA ARG A 140 -1.50 -2.39 22.91
C ARG A 140 -1.47 -1.12 22.08
N ARG A 141 -2.00 0.00 22.58
CA ARG A 141 -1.97 1.29 21.90
C ARG A 141 -0.54 1.76 21.63
N ARG A 142 0.37 1.65 22.61
CA ARG A 142 1.79 1.98 22.43
C ARG A 142 2.46 1.09 21.40
N ALA A 143 2.22 -0.21 21.42
CA ALA A 143 2.77 -1.16 20.46
C ALA A 143 2.29 -0.88 19.03
N LEU A 144 0.99 -0.60 18.83
CA LEU A 144 0.44 -0.20 17.54
C LEU A 144 0.98 1.15 17.05
N ALA A 145 1.26 2.09 17.96
CA ALA A 145 1.91 3.34 17.59
C ALA A 145 3.34 3.10 17.08
N VAL A 146 4.14 2.26 17.74
CA VAL A 146 5.49 1.87 17.29
C VAL A 146 5.44 1.14 15.94
N TRP A 147 4.47 0.24 15.76
CA TRP A 147 4.23 -0.44 14.49
C TRP A 147 3.94 0.55 13.36
N GLY A 148 3.09 1.56 13.61
CA GLY A 148 2.80 2.64 12.66
C GLY A 148 4.03 3.51 12.33
N ILE A 149 4.91 3.75 13.33
CA ILE A 149 6.20 4.44 13.11
C ILE A 149 7.07 3.63 12.16
N GLY A 150 7.07 2.28 12.24
CA GLY A 150 7.78 1.41 11.31
C GLY A 150 7.38 1.68 9.85
N GLY A 151 6.08 1.77 9.55
CA GLY A 151 5.58 2.11 8.22
C GLY A 151 5.96 3.52 7.76
N SER A 152 5.90 4.50 8.66
CA SER A 152 6.28 5.89 8.36
C SER A 152 7.79 6.03 8.13
N ALA A 153 8.61 5.35 8.94
CA ALA A 153 10.05 5.33 8.77
C ALA A 153 10.47 4.70 7.42
N ALA A 154 9.74 3.69 6.96
CA ALA A 154 9.96 3.06 5.66
C ALA A 154 9.81 4.06 4.50
N THR A 155 8.87 5.00 4.61
CA THR A 155 8.63 6.03 3.58
C THR A 155 9.83 6.97 3.41
N ALA A 156 10.56 7.26 4.48
CA ALA A 156 11.79 8.06 4.41
C ALA A 156 13.01 7.22 4.07
N ALA A 157 13.10 6.01 4.65
CA ALA A 157 14.25 5.12 4.48
C ALA A 157 14.33 4.51 3.07
N GLY A 158 13.17 4.18 2.45
CA GLY A 158 13.13 3.56 1.11
C GLY A 158 13.90 4.37 0.07
N PRO A 159 13.53 5.63 -0.18
CA PRO A 159 14.24 6.49 -1.13
C PRO A 159 15.71 6.72 -0.79
N LEU A 160 16.05 6.86 0.50
CA LEU A 160 17.42 7.07 0.94
C LEU A 160 18.28 5.82 0.72
N LEU A 161 17.82 4.67 1.20
CA LEU A 161 18.54 3.39 1.05
C LEU A 161 18.61 2.98 -0.43
N GLY A 162 17.53 3.17 -1.20
CA GLY A 162 17.53 2.92 -2.63
C GLY A 162 18.58 3.77 -3.36
N GLY A 163 18.60 5.07 -3.06
CA GLY A 163 19.58 5.98 -3.62
C GLY A 163 21.03 5.62 -3.29
N MET A 164 21.30 5.02 -2.13
CA MET A 164 22.65 4.55 -1.73
C MET A 164 23.00 3.19 -2.30
N LEU A 165 22.05 2.27 -2.45
CA LEU A 165 22.30 0.90 -2.84
C LEU A 165 22.32 0.71 -4.36
N VAL A 166 21.42 1.39 -5.09
CA VAL A 166 21.31 1.27 -6.56
C VAL A 166 22.62 1.57 -7.29
N PRO A 167 23.40 2.61 -6.94
CA PRO A 167 24.69 2.87 -7.59
C PRO A 167 25.75 1.77 -7.39
N ILE A 168 25.60 0.93 -6.35
CA ILE A 168 26.50 -0.20 -6.10
C ILE A 168 26.07 -1.40 -6.96
N HIS A 169 24.80 -1.79 -6.83
CA HIS A 169 24.12 -2.80 -7.65
C HIS A 169 22.61 -2.76 -7.33
N TRP A 170 21.76 -2.71 -8.36
CA TRP A 170 20.32 -2.62 -8.18
C TRP A 170 19.70 -3.77 -7.36
N SER A 171 20.28 -4.98 -7.44
CA SER A 171 19.77 -6.15 -6.70
C SER A 171 19.87 -6.00 -5.18
N LEU A 172 20.71 -5.07 -4.68
CA LEU A 172 20.87 -4.81 -3.26
C LEU A 172 19.59 -4.25 -2.63
N VAL A 173 18.71 -3.60 -3.42
CA VAL A 173 17.42 -3.13 -2.91
C VAL A 173 16.50 -4.27 -2.46
N PHE A 174 16.70 -5.46 -3.01
CA PHE A 174 15.97 -6.67 -2.61
C PHE A 174 16.72 -7.44 -1.53
N THR A 175 18.03 -7.63 -1.68
CA THR A 175 18.81 -8.45 -0.75
C THR A 175 18.96 -7.83 0.64
N ILE A 176 18.82 -6.50 0.77
CA ILE A 176 18.78 -5.80 2.08
C ILE A 176 17.66 -6.29 2.99
N ASN A 177 16.60 -6.85 2.43
CA ASN A 177 15.49 -7.40 3.20
C ASN A 177 15.88 -8.68 3.95
N ILE A 178 16.84 -9.45 3.42
CA ILE A 178 17.22 -10.78 3.96
C ILE A 178 17.70 -10.69 5.41
N PRO A 179 18.70 -9.86 5.77
CA PRO A 179 19.18 -9.80 7.16
C PRO A 179 18.07 -9.36 8.14
N VAL A 180 17.19 -8.45 7.72
CA VAL A 180 16.08 -8.01 8.57
C VAL A 180 15.06 -9.13 8.76
N CYS A 181 14.70 -9.86 7.70
CA CYS A 181 13.83 -11.03 7.79
C CYS A 181 14.42 -12.10 8.73
N LEU A 182 15.73 -12.38 8.66
CA LEU A 182 16.38 -13.33 9.55
C LEU A 182 16.29 -12.90 11.01
N VAL A 183 16.52 -11.63 11.32
CA VAL A 183 16.34 -11.08 12.67
C VAL A 183 14.90 -11.26 13.13
N VAL A 184 13.91 -10.92 12.30
CA VAL A 184 12.49 -11.10 12.63
C VAL A 184 12.16 -12.57 12.90
N LEU A 185 12.65 -13.51 12.07
CA LEU A 185 12.42 -14.94 12.25
C LEU A 185 13.05 -15.47 13.57
N VAL A 186 14.22 -14.95 13.96
CA VAL A 186 14.84 -15.28 15.26
C VAL A 186 14.00 -14.75 16.42
N LEU A 187 13.50 -13.51 16.33
CA LEU A 187 12.60 -12.94 17.34
C LEU A 187 11.30 -13.73 17.48
N CYS A 188 10.77 -14.25 16.38
CA CYS A 188 9.55 -15.07 16.38
C CYS A 188 9.67 -16.34 17.24
N ARG A 189 10.88 -16.85 17.48
CA ARG A 189 11.09 -18.03 18.37
C ARG A 189 10.63 -17.75 19.79
N LYS A 190 10.73 -16.49 20.25
CA LYS A 190 10.37 -16.07 21.60
C LYS A 190 8.88 -15.77 21.76
N LEU A 191 8.13 -15.60 20.66
CA LEU A 191 6.71 -15.29 20.71
C LEU A 191 5.89 -16.51 21.18
N ALA A 192 4.81 -16.25 21.91
CA ALA A 192 3.83 -17.27 22.28
C ALA A 192 3.13 -17.87 21.05
N THR A 193 2.55 -19.05 21.22
CA THR A 193 1.74 -19.69 20.17
C THR A 193 0.42 -18.96 20.07
N SER A 194 0.03 -18.56 18.86
CA SER A 194 -1.24 -17.89 18.61
C SER A 194 -2.44 -18.82 18.70
N PRO A 195 -3.57 -18.36 19.22
CA PRO A 195 -4.83 -19.08 19.16
C PRO A 195 -5.27 -19.30 17.70
N ARG A 196 -6.11 -20.30 17.47
CA ARG A 196 -6.68 -20.58 16.15
C ARG A 196 -8.17 -20.35 16.23
N VAL A 197 -8.68 -19.48 15.38
CA VAL A 197 -10.11 -19.18 15.28
C VAL A 197 -10.59 -19.60 13.89
N PRO A 198 -11.34 -20.70 13.76
CA PRO A 198 -11.86 -21.12 12.47
C PRO A 198 -12.78 -20.04 11.88
N GLN A 199 -12.37 -19.45 10.77
CA GLN A 199 -13.19 -18.52 10.00
C GLN A 199 -13.58 -19.18 8.67
N PRO A 200 -14.82 -18.99 8.20
CA PRO A 200 -15.21 -19.41 6.86
C PRO A 200 -14.43 -18.59 5.82
N ILE A 201 -13.98 -19.26 4.76
CA ILE A 201 -13.19 -18.63 3.69
C ILE A 201 -14.02 -18.63 2.41
N ASP A 202 -14.14 -17.45 1.81
CA ASP A 202 -14.77 -17.27 0.49
C ASP A 202 -13.73 -17.48 -0.62
N PHE A 203 -13.45 -18.74 -0.95
CA PHE A 203 -12.50 -19.09 -2.01
C PHE A 203 -12.95 -18.61 -3.39
N VAL A 204 -14.27 -18.60 -3.66
CA VAL A 204 -14.82 -18.16 -4.95
C VAL A 204 -14.64 -16.65 -5.11
N GLY A 205 -15.03 -15.86 -4.09
CA GLY A 205 -14.79 -14.43 -4.08
C GLY A 205 -13.31 -14.09 -4.20
N GLN A 206 -12.44 -14.83 -3.50
CA GLN A 206 -11.00 -14.64 -3.58
C GLN A 206 -10.43 -14.90 -4.98
N ALA A 207 -10.83 -16.01 -5.64
CA ALA A 207 -10.38 -16.32 -6.98
C ALA A 207 -10.86 -15.27 -8.00
N LEU A 208 -12.14 -14.85 -7.88
CA LEU A 208 -12.71 -13.80 -8.72
C LEU A 208 -11.99 -12.46 -8.54
N ALA A 209 -11.68 -12.06 -7.30
CA ALA A 209 -10.94 -10.83 -7.01
C ALA A 209 -9.52 -10.89 -7.61
N LEU A 210 -8.82 -12.01 -7.45
CA LEU A 210 -7.47 -12.19 -7.99
C LEU A 210 -7.47 -12.10 -9.52
N VAL A 211 -8.36 -12.84 -10.18
CA VAL A 211 -8.48 -12.85 -11.66
C VAL A 211 -8.88 -11.46 -12.15
N ALA A 212 -9.90 -10.85 -11.53
CA ALA A 212 -10.38 -9.53 -11.92
C ALA A 212 -9.30 -8.48 -11.85
N LEU A 213 -8.56 -8.40 -10.73
CA LEU A 213 -7.51 -7.42 -10.54
C LEU A 213 -6.31 -7.66 -11.47
N THR A 214 -5.86 -8.91 -11.58
CA THR A 214 -4.71 -9.24 -12.43
C THR A 214 -5.01 -8.97 -13.89
N CYS A 215 -6.20 -9.35 -14.37
CA CYS A 215 -6.60 -9.11 -15.77
C CYS A 215 -6.85 -7.62 -16.03
N LEU A 216 -7.48 -6.88 -15.11
CA LEU A 216 -7.74 -5.46 -15.30
C LEU A 216 -6.43 -4.64 -15.34
N VAL A 217 -5.57 -4.84 -14.37
CA VAL A 217 -4.28 -4.13 -14.30
C VAL A 217 -3.35 -4.56 -15.43
N GLY A 218 -3.24 -5.87 -15.68
CA GLY A 218 -2.45 -6.39 -16.80
C GLY A 218 -2.96 -5.88 -18.15
N GLY A 219 -4.27 -5.81 -18.33
CA GLY A 219 -4.86 -5.23 -19.55
C GLY A 219 -4.60 -3.74 -19.72
N ILE A 220 -4.49 -2.98 -18.64
CA ILE A 220 -4.11 -1.56 -18.68
C ILE A 220 -2.62 -1.43 -19.04
N ILE A 221 -1.73 -2.22 -18.44
CA ILE A 221 -0.29 -2.21 -18.71
C ILE A 221 -0.01 -2.57 -20.18
N GLU A 222 -0.55 -3.71 -20.62
CA GLU A 222 -0.38 -4.18 -22.00
C GLU A 222 -1.06 -3.23 -23.01
N GLY A 223 -2.17 -2.60 -22.62
CA GLY A 223 -2.84 -1.57 -23.42
C GLY A 223 -2.00 -0.32 -23.64
N GLY A 224 -1.20 0.05 -22.66
CA GLY A 224 -0.20 1.12 -22.79
C GLY A 224 0.94 0.76 -23.75
N ASP A 225 1.36 -0.48 -23.78
CA ASP A 225 2.47 -0.98 -24.59
C ASP A 225 2.06 -1.32 -26.05
N GLN A 226 0.99 -2.11 -26.19
CA GLN A 226 0.53 -2.66 -27.50
C GLN A 226 -0.64 -1.88 -28.12
N GLY A 227 -1.21 -0.91 -27.38
CA GLY A 227 -2.46 -0.22 -27.73
C GLY A 227 -3.70 -0.99 -27.26
N PHE A 228 -4.71 -0.27 -26.78
CA PHE A 228 -5.95 -0.84 -26.21
C PHE A 228 -6.81 -1.60 -27.21
N ALA A 229 -6.60 -1.42 -28.53
CA ALA A 229 -7.28 -2.15 -29.58
C ALA A 229 -6.65 -3.54 -29.87
N ALA A 230 -5.46 -3.83 -29.35
CA ALA A 230 -4.81 -5.14 -29.50
C ALA A 230 -5.61 -6.24 -28.79
N THR A 231 -5.53 -7.46 -29.32
CA THR A 231 -6.35 -8.60 -28.84
C THR A 231 -6.08 -8.91 -27.36
N LEU A 232 -4.82 -8.91 -26.94
CA LEU A 232 -4.45 -9.28 -25.57
C LEU A 232 -4.97 -8.25 -24.53
N PRO A 233 -4.70 -6.94 -24.65
CA PRO A 233 -5.23 -5.93 -23.74
C PRO A 233 -6.77 -5.93 -23.69
N LEU A 234 -7.42 -6.00 -24.84
CA LEU A 234 -8.88 -6.02 -24.93
C LEU A 234 -9.48 -7.26 -24.23
N ALA A 235 -8.88 -8.41 -24.44
CA ALA A 235 -9.31 -9.65 -23.76
C ALA A 235 -9.10 -9.54 -22.24
N LEU A 236 -7.93 -9.07 -21.80
CA LEU A 236 -7.63 -8.92 -20.37
C LEU A 236 -8.56 -7.91 -19.69
N VAL A 237 -8.78 -6.74 -20.27
CA VAL A 237 -9.73 -5.74 -19.73
C VAL A 237 -11.14 -6.32 -19.67
N SER A 238 -11.58 -7.02 -20.72
CA SER A 238 -12.92 -7.63 -20.76
C SER A 238 -13.08 -8.71 -19.66
N ILE A 239 -12.10 -9.60 -19.51
CA ILE A 239 -12.09 -10.62 -18.44
C ILE A 239 -12.06 -9.93 -17.07
N GLY A 240 -11.26 -8.88 -16.93
CA GLY A 240 -11.16 -8.11 -15.68
C GLY A 240 -12.49 -7.47 -15.28
N VAL A 241 -13.17 -6.80 -16.21
CA VAL A 241 -14.50 -6.19 -16.00
C VAL A 241 -15.55 -7.26 -15.66
N ILE A 242 -15.61 -8.34 -16.43
CA ILE A 242 -16.51 -9.47 -16.13
C ILE A 242 -16.20 -10.05 -14.75
N GLY A 243 -14.92 -10.20 -14.42
CA GLY A 243 -14.47 -10.68 -13.13
C GLY A 243 -14.91 -9.77 -11.96
N VAL A 244 -14.81 -8.44 -12.10
CA VAL A 244 -15.34 -7.48 -11.11
C VAL A 244 -16.84 -7.65 -10.93
N ILE A 245 -17.61 -7.75 -12.01
CA ILE A 245 -19.06 -7.93 -11.94
C ILE A 245 -19.38 -9.27 -11.27
N ALA A 246 -18.72 -10.35 -11.66
CA ALA A 246 -18.89 -11.68 -11.06
C ALA A 246 -18.53 -11.68 -9.57
N PHE A 247 -17.46 -10.98 -9.18
CA PHE A 247 -17.07 -10.77 -7.78
C PHE A 247 -18.19 -10.08 -6.99
N LEU A 248 -18.69 -8.95 -7.46
CA LEU A 248 -19.76 -8.22 -6.78
C LEU A 248 -21.05 -9.04 -6.65
N VAL A 249 -21.43 -9.78 -7.71
CA VAL A 249 -22.57 -10.68 -7.68
C VAL A 249 -22.35 -11.83 -6.68
N SER A 250 -21.15 -12.40 -6.64
CA SER A 250 -20.77 -13.43 -5.67
C SER A 250 -20.90 -12.90 -4.24
N GLN A 251 -20.33 -11.70 -3.95
CA GLN A 251 -20.38 -11.08 -2.62
C GLN A 251 -21.82 -10.76 -2.17
N ALA A 252 -22.75 -10.54 -3.10
CA ALA A 252 -24.17 -10.31 -2.79
C ALA A 252 -24.92 -11.61 -2.45
N ARG A 253 -24.40 -12.80 -2.83
CA ARG A 253 -25.13 -14.09 -2.73
C ARG A 253 -24.51 -15.06 -1.73
N VAL A 254 -23.23 -14.97 -1.46
CA VAL A 254 -22.51 -15.88 -0.57
C VAL A 254 -22.88 -15.60 0.90
N ALA A 255 -23.04 -16.67 1.70
CA ALA A 255 -23.41 -16.56 3.11
C ALA A 255 -22.35 -15.87 3.98
N HIS A 256 -21.07 -16.05 3.64
CA HIS A 256 -19.93 -15.43 4.34
C HIS A 256 -19.03 -14.69 3.35
N PRO A 257 -19.47 -13.50 2.87
CA PRO A 257 -18.71 -12.73 1.90
C PRO A 257 -17.41 -12.18 2.52
N MET A 258 -16.32 -12.22 1.76
CA MET A 258 -15.07 -11.59 2.18
C MET A 258 -15.18 -10.04 2.25
N MET A 259 -16.08 -9.45 1.45
CA MET A 259 -16.41 -8.04 1.44
C MET A 259 -17.93 -7.85 1.56
N PRO A 260 -18.46 -7.77 2.79
CA PRO A 260 -19.90 -7.54 2.99
C PRO A 260 -20.34 -6.23 2.33
N LEU A 261 -21.23 -6.31 1.32
CA LEU A 261 -21.71 -5.12 0.61
C LEU A 261 -22.54 -4.18 1.51
N SER A 262 -23.04 -4.68 2.65
CA SER A 262 -23.70 -3.87 3.68
C SER A 262 -22.80 -2.74 4.20
N LEU A 263 -21.48 -2.92 4.22
CA LEU A 263 -20.53 -1.88 4.61
C LEU A 263 -20.65 -0.63 3.72
N LEU A 264 -21.07 -0.79 2.47
CA LEU A 264 -21.23 0.32 1.53
C LEU A 264 -22.49 1.16 1.75
N HIS A 265 -23.41 0.77 2.66
CA HIS A 265 -24.58 1.57 2.97
C HIS A 265 -24.22 2.83 3.77
N ALA A 266 -23.19 2.78 4.61
CA ALA A 266 -22.74 3.92 5.39
C ALA A 266 -22.01 4.95 4.51
N GLY A 267 -22.48 6.19 4.51
CA GLY A 267 -21.86 7.28 3.73
C GLY A 267 -20.40 7.53 4.11
N GLY A 268 -20.06 7.40 5.42
CA GLY A 268 -18.70 7.50 5.92
C GLY A 268 -17.78 6.41 5.37
N MET A 269 -18.26 5.16 5.31
CA MET A 269 -17.50 4.04 4.74
C MET A 269 -17.21 4.27 3.24
N ARG A 270 -18.22 4.67 2.46
CA ARG A 270 -18.04 5.00 1.03
C ARG A 270 -17.02 6.10 0.82
N LEU A 271 -17.09 7.17 1.61
CA LEU A 271 -16.13 8.27 1.54
C LEU A 271 -14.71 7.80 1.87
N ALA A 272 -14.55 6.99 2.90
CA ALA A 272 -13.24 6.47 3.31
C ALA A 272 -12.65 5.54 2.24
N LEU A 273 -13.46 4.64 1.66
CA LEU A 273 -13.01 3.73 0.58
C LEU A 273 -12.60 4.50 -0.66
N LEU A 274 -13.43 5.43 -1.14
CA LEU A 274 -13.13 6.27 -2.30
C LEU A 274 -11.91 7.16 -2.04
N GLY A 275 -11.82 7.76 -0.85
CA GLY A 275 -10.70 8.60 -0.46
C GLY A 275 -9.39 7.83 -0.36
N GLY A 276 -9.40 6.68 0.31
CA GLY A 276 -8.23 5.82 0.45
C GLY A 276 -7.74 5.28 -0.91
N PHE A 277 -8.67 4.82 -1.76
CA PHE A 277 -8.39 4.37 -3.11
C PHE A 277 -7.77 5.48 -3.96
N SER A 278 -8.44 6.63 -4.07
CA SER A 278 -7.98 7.76 -4.89
C SER A 278 -6.64 8.33 -4.42
N MET A 279 -6.44 8.40 -3.10
CA MET A 279 -5.20 8.90 -2.51
C MET A 279 -4.01 8.00 -2.86
N ILE A 280 -4.14 6.68 -2.72
CA ILE A 280 -3.02 5.76 -2.97
C ILE A 280 -2.82 5.53 -4.47
N LEU A 281 -3.90 5.55 -5.28
CA LEU A 281 -3.80 5.56 -6.74
C LEU A 281 -2.92 6.72 -7.21
N SER A 282 -3.26 7.94 -6.77
CA SER A 282 -2.51 9.14 -7.14
C SER A 282 -1.09 9.11 -6.63
N TRP A 283 -0.87 8.65 -5.38
CA TRP A 283 0.46 8.61 -4.77
C TRP A 283 1.40 7.63 -5.46
N ASN A 284 0.98 6.38 -5.68
CA ASN A 284 1.84 5.36 -6.27
C ASN A 284 2.17 5.70 -7.73
N GLY A 285 1.18 6.12 -8.51
CA GLY A 285 1.42 6.59 -9.88
C GLY A 285 2.34 7.82 -9.93
N PHE A 286 2.15 8.78 -8.99
CA PHE A 286 3.02 9.94 -8.86
C PHE A 286 4.47 9.55 -8.55
N VAL A 287 4.70 8.69 -7.55
CA VAL A 287 6.05 8.23 -7.18
C VAL A 287 6.70 7.51 -8.35
N PHE A 288 5.97 6.63 -9.03
CA PHE A 288 6.45 5.90 -10.20
C PHE A 288 6.95 6.86 -11.30
N LEU A 289 6.09 7.75 -11.78
CA LEU A 289 6.45 8.67 -12.87
C LEU A 289 7.49 9.71 -12.46
N CYS A 290 7.38 10.29 -11.26
CA CYS A 290 8.36 11.27 -10.81
C CYS A 290 9.74 10.66 -10.62
N THR A 291 9.84 9.39 -10.18
CA THR A 291 11.14 8.72 -10.07
C THR A 291 11.80 8.52 -11.44
N LEU A 292 11.02 8.10 -12.45
CA LEU A 292 11.51 7.98 -13.82
C LEU A 292 11.92 9.35 -14.39
N PHE A 293 11.09 10.38 -14.19
CA PHE A 293 11.39 11.73 -14.66
C PHE A 293 12.65 12.32 -14.02
N LEU A 294 12.82 12.18 -12.72
CA LEU A 294 14.00 12.69 -12.01
C LEU A 294 15.29 12.03 -12.51
N GLN A 295 15.28 10.74 -12.79
CA GLN A 295 16.48 10.02 -13.23
C GLN A 295 16.68 10.09 -14.74
N GLN A 296 15.66 9.77 -15.55
CA GLN A 296 15.78 9.72 -17.02
C GLN A 296 15.55 11.06 -17.66
N GLY A 297 14.61 11.87 -17.15
CA GLY A 297 14.29 13.19 -17.69
C GLY A 297 15.26 14.28 -17.29
N LEU A 298 15.69 14.30 -16.01
CA LEU A 298 16.62 15.30 -15.48
C LEU A 298 18.06 14.77 -15.30
N GLY A 299 18.32 13.47 -15.52
CA GLY A 299 19.65 12.88 -15.36
C GLY A 299 20.16 12.85 -13.91
N LEU A 300 19.27 12.90 -12.91
CA LEU A 300 19.68 12.86 -11.51
C LEU A 300 20.13 11.44 -11.14
N THR A 301 21.15 11.37 -10.30
CA THR A 301 21.56 10.08 -9.71
C THR A 301 20.43 9.50 -8.84
N PRO A 302 20.37 8.16 -8.64
CA PRO A 302 19.36 7.54 -7.78
C PRO A 302 19.31 8.17 -6.37
N LEU A 303 20.46 8.54 -5.80
CA LEU A 303 20.54 9.20 -4.50
C LEU A 303 19.88 10.59 -4.53
N MET A 304 20.17 11.41 -5.54
CA MET A 304 19.56 12.74 -5.67
C MET A 304 18.06 12.63 -5.90
N ALA A 305 17.61 11.70 -6.75
CA ALA A 305 16.19 11.43 -6.96
C ALA A 305 15.51 10.97 -5.67
N GLY A 306 16.14 10.09 -4.89
CA GLY A 306 15.64 9.65 -3.58
C GLY A 306 15.51 10.79 -2.58
N LEU A 307 16.52 11.67 -2.51
CA LEU A 307 16.52 12.82 -1.59
C LEU A 307 15.36 13.81 -1.86
N VAL A 308 14.86 13.89 -3.08
CA VAL A 308 13.67 14.70 -3.41
C VAL A 308 12.42 14.22 -2.66
N PHE A 309 12.31 12.92 -2.35
CA PHE A 309 11.15 12.35 -1.65
C PHE A 309 11.25 12.42 -0.12
N VAL A 310 12.46 12.55 0.46
CA VAL A 310 12.66 12.54 1.91
C VAL A 310 11.88 13.65 2.64
N PRO A 311 11.85 14.92 2.18
CA PRO A 311 11.08 15.96 2.85
C PRO A 311 9.58 15.66 2.92
N GLY A 312 9.03 14.99 1.89
CA GLY A 312 7.63 14.57 1.88
C GLY A 312 7.31 13.49 2.92
N ALA A 313 8.24 12.58 3.19
CA ALA A 313 8.08 11.62 4.27
C ALA A 313 8.02 12.32 5.63
N LEU A 314 8.86 13.34 5.86
CA LEU A 314 8.85 14.13 7.09
C LEU A 314 7.55 14.92 7.24
N THR A 315 7.07 15.58 6.18
CA THR A 315 5.79 16.30 6.21
C THR A 315 4.61 15.37 6.42
N SER A 316 4.66 14.12 5.92
CA SER A 316 3.63 13.11 6.19
C SER A 316 3.55 12.74 7.67
N VAL A 317 4.69 12.61 8.36
CA VAL A 317 4.71 12.40 9.82
C VAL A 317 4.08 13.58 10.55
N VAL A 318 4.41 14.81 10.17
CA VAL A 318 3.80 16.02 10.73
C VAL A 318 2.28 16.01 10.46
N GLY A 319 1.85 15.65 9.26
CA GLY A 319 0.45 15.51 8.89
C GLY A 319 -0.30 14.49 9.77
N ASN A 320 0.30 13.33 10.02
CA ASN A 320 -0.27 12.31 10.92
C ASN A 320 -0.46 12.87 12.34
N MET A 321 0.52 13.60 12.87
CA MET A 321 0.41 14.22 14.21
C MET A 321 -0.64 15.33 14.29
N LEU A 322 -0.84 16.06 13.19
CA LEU A 322 -1.85 17.13 13.10
C LEU A 322 -3.26 16.58 12.93
N SER A 323 -3.41 15.39 12.33
CA SER A 323 -4.71 14.79 12.03
C SER A 323 -5.61 14.66 13.25
N ASP A 324 -5.08 14.10 14.35
CA ASP A 324 -5.86 13.90 15.59
C ASP A 324 -6.27 15.23 16.23
N ARG A 325 -5.37 16.23 16.23
CA ARG A 325 -5.66 17.56 16.76
C ARG A 325 -6.73 18.26 15.92
N LEU A 326 -6.62 18.21 14.60
CA LEU A 326 -7.60 18.81 13.69
C LEU A 326 -8.96 18.12 13.81
N ALA A 327 -8.99 16.79 13.87
CA ALA A 327 -10.22 16.02 14.03
C ALA A 327 -10.91 16.28 15.36
N GLY A 328 -10.15 16.45 16.44
CA GLY A 328 -10.67 16.78 17.77
C GLY A 328 -11.27 18.18 17.88
N VAL A 329 -10.68 19.18 17.20
CA VAL A 329 -11.13 20.58 17.28
C VAL A 329 -12.20 20.91 16.24
N ARG A 330 -12.09 20.40 15.02
CA ARG A 330 -12.90 20.81 13.86
C ARG A 330 -13.68 19.68 13.20
N GLY A 331 -13.59 18.46 13.74
CA GLY A 331 -14.27 17.26 13.25
C GLY A 331 -13.60 16.63 12.02
N SER A 332 -13.87 15.35 11.79
CA SER A 332 -13.26 14.55 10.72
C SER A 332 -13.50 15.11 9.32
N ARG A 333 -14.67 15.77 9.09
CA ARG A 333 -15.02 16.34 7.77
C ARG A 333 -14.05 17.42 7.34
N LEU A 334 -13.79 18.42 8.19
CA LEU A 334 -12.88 19.52 7.83
C LEU A 334 -11.44 19.03 7.73
N THR A 335 -11.05 18.07 8.55
CA THR A 335 -9.73 17.43 8.48
C THR A 335 -9.49 16.77 7.11
N ILE A 336 -10.47 16.00 6.61
CA ILE A 336 -10.44 15.37 5.29
C ILE A 336 -10.39 16.43 4.17
N LEU A 337 -11.17 17.52 4.29
CA LEU A 337 -11.14 18.60 3.30
C LEU A 337 -9.76 19.27 3.21
N ILE A 338 -9.14 19.58 4.36
CA ILE A 338 -7.79 20.19 4.39
C ILE A 338 -6.78 19.24 3.74
N GLY A 339 -6.75 17.97 4.16
CA GLY A 339 -5.81 16.99 3.61
C GLY A 339 -6.00 16.78 2.10
N SER A 340 -7.25 16.69 1.63
CA SER A 340 -7.55 16.53 0.20
C SER A 340 -7.22 17.77 -0.62
N ALA A 341 -7.39 18.97 -0.08
CA ALA A 341 -6.99 20.23 -0.72
C ALA A 341 -5.45 20.33 -0.88
N LEU A 342 -4.71 19.90 0.16
CA LEU A 342 -3.24 19.83 0.09
C LEU A 342 -2.78 18.81 -0.97
N LEU A 343 -3.40 17.62 -1.01
CA LEU A 343 -3.11 16.63 -2.06
C LEU A 343 -3.38 17.20 -3.45
N ALA A 344 -4.55 17.87 -3.66
CA ALA A 344 -4.88 18.51 -4.92
C ALA A 344 -3.86 19.59 -5.31
N LEU A 345 -3.40 20.42 -4.36
CA LEU A 345 -2.39 21.45 -4.58
C LEU A 345 -1.04 20.85 -4.99
N GLY A 346 -0.59 19.78 -4.31
CA GLY A 346 0.65 19.08 -4.65
C GLY A 346 0.60 18.53 -6.08
N TYR A 347 -0.45 17.81 -6.44
CA TYR A 347 -0.60 17.27 -7.80
C TYR A 347 -0.83 18.35 -8.86
N ALA A 348 -1.53 19.46 -8.53
CA ALA A 348 -1.70 20.58 -9.44
C ALA A 348 -0.38 21.28 -9.76
N SER A 349 0.54 21.39 -8.81
CA SER A 349 1.86 22.00 -9.06
C SER A 349 2.68 21.18 -10.08
N THR A 350 2.64 19.85 -9.99
CA THR A 350 3.30 18.98 -10.98
C THR A 350 2.56 18.94 -12.32
N LEU A 351 1.22 18.99 -12.32
CA LEU A 351 0.43 19.15 -13.54
C LEU A 351 0.84 20.40 -14.30
N ILE A 352 0.85 21.55 -13.62
CA ILE A 352 1.24 22.83 -14.22
C ILE A 352 2.68 22.77 -14.73
N GLY A 353 3.61 22.27 -13.91
CA GLY A 353 5.01 22.12 -14.30
C GLY A 353 5.20 21.23 -15.54
N ALA A 354 4.47 20.12 -15.64
CA ALA A 354 4.52 19.22 -16.78
C ALA A 354 3.88 19.85 -18.04
N ALA A 355 2.72 20.47 -17.90
CA ALA A 355 2.00 21.09 -19.00
C ALA A 355 2.72 22.33 -19.59
N THR A 356 3.47 23.06 -18.76
CA THR A 356 4.23 24.24 -19.20
C THR A 356 5.69 23.95 -19.54
N GLY A 357 6.15 22.69 -19.37
CA GLY A 357 7.55 22.33 -19.59
C GLY A 357 8.51 22.88 -18.52
N THR A 358 7.99 23.35 -17.38
CA THR A 358 8.78 23.92 -16.28
C THR A 358 8.97 22.96 -15.10
N LEU A 359 8.60 21.68 -15.29
CA LEU A 359 8.76 20.66 -14.25
C LEU A 359 10.24 20.49 -13.91
N SER A 360 10.55 20.58 -12.64
CA SER A 360 11.91 20.47 -12.11
C SER A 360 11.93 19.68 -10.81
N ALA A 361 13.11 19.29 -10.34
CA ALA A 361 13.26 18.58 -9.07
C ALA A 361 12.68 19.38 -7.88
N LEU A 362 12.77 20.72 -7.91
CA LEU A 362 12.20 21.58 -6.87
C LEU A 362 10.67 21.56 -6.89
N VAL A 363 10.04 21.56 -8.07
CA VAL A 363 8.58 21.46 -8.20
C VAL A 363 8.10 20.10 -7.71
N VAL A 364 8.80 19.01 -8.06
CA VAL A 364 8.51 17.66 -7.55
C VAL A 364 8.68 17.62 -6.03
N MET A 365 9.75 18.16 -5.48
CA MET A 365 9.99 18.23 -4.03
C MET A 365 8.89 19.01 -3.30
N PHE A 366 8.48 20.17 -3.83
CA PHE A 366 7.34 20.91 -3.29
C PHE A 366 6.06 20.07 -3.30
N ALA A 367 5.76 19.42 -4.43
CA ALA A 367 4.58 18.58 -4.57
C ALA A 367 4.60 17.41 -3.57
N VAL A 368 5.76 16.76 -3.40
CA VAL A 368 5.95 15.68 -2.42
C VAL A 368 5.75 16.16 -0.99
N CYS A 369 6.25 17.36 -0.63
CA CYS A 369 6.06 17.94 0.69
C CYS A 369 4.58 18.23 0.98
N VAL A 370 3.91 18.89 0.04
CA VAL A 370 2.52 19.31 0.22
C VAL A 370 1.58 18.10 0.21
N SER A 371 1.75 17.17 -0.74
CA SER A 371 0.95 15.94 -0.79
C SER A 371 1.28 14.98 0.34
N GLY A 372 2.54 14.94 0.81
CA GLY A 372 2.91 14.20 2.01
C GLY A 372 2.18 14.70 3.25
N LEU A 373 2.14 16.01 3.46
CA LEU A 373 1.36 16.63 4.55
C LEU A 373 -0.12 16.28 4.44
N GLY A 374 -0.71 16.44 3.25
CA GLY A 374 -2.11 16.13 2.98
C GLY A 374 -2.47 14.65 3.20
N GLY A 375 -1.62 13.75 2.71
CA GLY A 375 -1.77 12.30 2.89
C GLY A 375 -1.62 11.88 4.35
N GLY A 376 -0.66 12.49 5.08
CA GLY A 376 -0.50 12.30 6.51
C GLY A 376 -1.75 12.70 7.30
N ILE A 377 -2.38 13.83 6.97
CA ILE A 377 -3.64 14.27 7.59
C ILE A 377 -4.79 13.30 7.26
N ASN A 378 -4.90 12.86 6.01
CA ASN A 378 -6.04 12.07 5.55
C ASN A 378 -6.01 10.60 6.00
N THR A 379 -4.83 9.99 6.08
CA THR A 379 -4.72 8.54 6.39
C THR A 379 -5.36 8.16 7.72
N PRO A 380 -5.06 8.80 8.88
CA PRO A 380 -5.74 8.48 10.14
C PRO A 380 -7.22 8.90 10.12
N SER A 381 -7.55 10.00 9.42
CA SER A 381 -8.92 10.50 9.32
C SER A 381 -9.84 9.50 8.60
N PHE A 382 -9.38 8.89 7.49
CA PHE A 382 -10.15 7.85 6.80
C PHE A 382 -10.24 6.58 7.63
N ALA A 383 -9.14 6.15 8.27
CA ALA A 383 -9.17 4.98 9.14
C ALA A 383 -10.15 5.15 10.31
N GLY A 384 -10.14 6.32 10.95
CA GLY A 384 -11.11 6.66 12.00
C GLY A 384 -12.55 6.72 11.49
N LEU A 385 -12.76 7.20 10.25
CA LEU A 385 -14.09 7.24 9.64
C LEU A 385 -14.63 5.84 9.34
N VAL A 386 -13.78 4.90 8.90
CA VAL A 386 -14.12 3.49 8.71
C VAL A 386 -14.65 2.90 10.01
N LEU A 387 -13.89 3.04 11.12
CA LEU A 387 -14.27 2.47 12.41
C LEU A 387 -15.55 3.10 12.98
N LYS A 388 -15.78 4.40 12.75
CA LYS A 388 -17.04 5.08 13.16
C LYS A 388 -18.24 4.72 12.30
N SER A 389 -18.03 4.13 11.12
CA SER A 389 -19.09 3.82 10.15
C SER A 389 -19.70 2.43 10.32
N VAL A 390 -19.14 1.60 11.21
CA VAL A 390 -19.56 0.21 11.43
C VAL A 390 -19.61 -0.09 12.92
N ASP A 391 -20.37 -1.12 13.29
CA ASP A 391 -20.41 -1.63 14.66
C ASP A 391 -19.05 -2.26 15.03
N ALA A 392 -18.70 -2.28 16.32
CA ALA A 392 -17.42 -2.74 16.83
C ALA A 392 -17.05 -4.17 16.36
N GLU A 393 -18.04 -5.04 16.20
CA GLU A 393 -17.87 -6.41 15.72
C GLU A 393 -17.37 -6.48 14.27
N HIS A 394 -17.74 -5.51 13.43
CA HIS A 394 -17.37 -5.43 12.03
C HIS A 394 -16.13 -4.58 11.75
N GLY A 395 -15.55 -3.95 12.77
CA GLY A 395 -14.42 -3.03 12.63
C GLY A 395 -13.19 -3.67 11.98
N GLY A 396 -12.91 -4.94 12.27
CA GLY A 396 -11.80 -5.69 11.68
C GLY A 396 -11.96 -5.89 10.16
N ILE A 397 -13.14 -6.37 9.73
CA ILE A 397 -13.45 -6.59 8.31
C ILE A 397 -13.46 -5.25 7.56
N ALA A 398 -14.07 -4.21 8.12
CA ALA A 398 -14.12 -2.89 7.50
C ALA A 398 -12.72 -2.28 7.29
N SER A 399 -11.82 -2.42 8.28
CA SER A 399 -10.43 -1.98 8.18
C SER A 399 -9.65 -2.79 7.14
N ALA A 400 -9.88 -4.11 7.06
CA ALA A 400 -9.24 -4.96 6.08
C ALA A 400 -9.69 -4.61 4.64
N VAL A 401 -11.00 -4.39 4.42
CA VAL A 401 -11.55 -3.93 3.13
C VAL A 401 -10.99 -2.56 2.76
N PHE A 402 -10.89 -1.62 3.70
CA PHE A 402 -10.29 -0.31 3.47
C PHE A 402 -8.82 -0.43 3.02
N ASN A 403 -8.01 -1.25 3.69
CA ASN A 403 -6.62 -1.45 3.31
C ASN A 403 -6.49 -2.17 1.96
N ALA A 404 -7.33 -3.16 1.67
CA ALA A 404 -7.36 -3.83 0.37
C ALA A 404 -7.69 -2.83 -0.76
N MET A 405 -8.71 -1.99 -0.58
CA MET A 405 -9.07 -0.95 -1.55
C MET A 405 -7.95 0.06 -1.80
N ARG A 406 -7.20 0.42 -0.77
CA ARG A 406 -6.01 1.26 -0.92
C ARG A 406 -4.94 0.59 -1.80
N GLN A 407 -4.66 -0.68 -1.57
CA GLN A 407 -3.67 -1.42 -2.35
C GLN A 407 -4.12 -1.61 -3.81
N VAL A 408 -5.40 -1.90 -4.04
CA VAL A 408 -6.01 -1.93 -5.38
C VAL A 408 -5.82 -0.58 -6.09
N GLY A 409 -6.08 0.53 -5.37
CA GLY A 409 -5.82 1.87 -5.89
C GLY A 409 -4.36 2.06 -6.30
N GLY A 410 -3.43 1.58 -5.48
CA GLY A 410 -1.99 1.68 -5.76
C GLY A 410 -1.57 0.97 -7.05
N ALA A 411 -2.02 -0.26 -7.24
CA ALA A 411 -1.74 -1.03 -8.45
C ALA A 411 -2.35 -0.37 -9.70
N ILE A 412 -3.64 0.02 -9.64
CA ILE A 412 -4.29 0.72 -10.75
C ILE A 412 -3.58 2.05 -11.06
N GLY A 413 -3.09 2.76 -10.05
CA GLY A 413 -2.37 4.02 -10.22
C GLY A 413 -1.09 3.87 -11.04
N ILE A 414 -0.27 2.86 -10.73
CA ILE A 414 0.96 2.56 -11.46
C ILE A 414 0.63 2.16 -12.91
N ALA A 415 -0.34 1.27 -13.09
CA ALA A 415 -0.75 0.79 -14.42
C ALA A 415 -1.28 1.94 -15.29
N VAL A 416 -2.23 2.74 -14.78
CA VAL A 416 -2.85 3.85 -15.53
C VAL A 416 -1.82 4.93 -15.87
N PHE A 417 -0.98 5.33 -14.91
CA PHE A 417 -0.02 6.39 -15.13
C PHE A 417 1.10 5.96 -16.07
N GLY A 418 1.58 4.72 -15.94
CA GLY A 418 2.55 4.17 -16.88
C GLY A 418 1.96 4.00 -18.28
N ALA A 419 0.71 3.52 -18.41
CA ALA A 419 0.05 3.44 -19.72
C ALA A 419 -0.10 4.82 -20.38
N LEU A 420 -0.48 5.86 -19.63
CA LEU A 420 -0.54 7.23 -20.14
C LEU A 420 0.82 7.77 -20.56
N ALA A 421 1.88 7.43 -19.81
CA ALA A 421 3.25 7.79 -20.18
C ALA A 421 3.72 7.04 -21.43
N SER A 422 3.33 5.79 -21.62
CA SER A 422 3.68 4.97 -22.78
C SER A 422 2.97 5.45 -24.06
N LEU A 423 1.71 5.86 -23.95
CA LEU A 423 0.92 6.33 -25.09
C LEU A 423 1.22 7.77 -25.51
N ALA A 424 1.84 8.56 -24.64
CA ALA A 424 2.17 9.94 -24.92
C ALA A 424 3.37 10.07 -25.87
N SER A 425 3.38 11.11 -26.69
CA SER A 425 4.52 11.42 -27.59
C SER A 425 5.74 11.94 -26.84
N ALA A 426 5.53 12.49 -25.63
CA ALA A 426 6.58 12.97 -24.75
C ALA A 426 6.25 12.65 -23.30
N MET A 427 7.29 12.40 -22.49
CA MET A 427 7.15 12.05 -21.07
C MET A 427 6.33 13.08 -20.28
N LEU A 428 6.56 14.37 -20.51
CA LEU A 428 5.83 15.44 -19.82
C LEU A 428 4.34 15.47 -20.18
N GLU A 429 3.94 15.10 -21.40
CA GLU A 429 2.53 14.99 -21.79
C GLU A 429 1.83 13.86 -21.03
N GLY A 430 2.45 12.68 -20.95
CA GLY A 430 1.94 11.56 -20.18
C GLY A 430 1.84 11.88 -18.67
N MET A 431 2.83 12.60 -18.14
CA MET A 431 2.80 13.09 -16.75
C MET A 431 1.68 14.10 -16.53
N ALA A 432 1.48 15.06 -17.45
CA ALA A 432 0.39 16.03 -17.35
C ALA A 432 -0.97 15.35 -17.35
N ALA A 433 -1.21 14.40 -18.26
CA ALA A 433 -2.44 13.61 -18.28
C ALA A 433 -2.67 12.83 -16.97
N SER A 434 -1.63 12.21 -16.44
CA SER A 434 -1.67 11.45 -15.18
C SER A 434 -1.97 12.33 -13.97
N PHE A 435 -1.32 13.49 -13.87
CA PHE A 435 -1.57 14.42 -12.77
C PHE A 435 -2.91 15.14 -12.88
N ALA A 436 -3.45 15.33 -14.09
CA ALA A 436 -4.82 15.81 -14.30
C ALA A 436 -5.85 14.82 -13.69
N ILE A 437 -5.63 13.50 -13.83
CA ILE A 437 -6.46 12.49 -13.17
C ILE A 437 -6.37 12.65 -11.65
N SER A 438 -5.16 12.79 -11.08
CA SER A 438 -4.99 12.97 -9.64
C SER A 438 -5.71 14.21 -9.11
N VAL A 439 -5.56 15.35 -9.79
CA VAL A 439 -6.24 16.61 -9.43
C VAL A 439 -7.75 16.43 -9.49
N THR A 440 -8.25 15.78 -10.56
CA THR A 440 -9.69 15.51 -10.73
C THR A 440 -10.24 14.62 -9.62
N LEU A 441 -9.53 13.54 -9.27
CA LEU A 441 -9.92 12.63 -8.17
C LEU A 441 -9.96 13.38 -6.83
N MET A 442 -8.97 14.22 -6.54
CA MET A 442 -8.96 15.01 -5.30
C MET A 442 -10.06 16.07 -5.29
N ALA A 443 -10.35 16.73 -6.42
CA ALA A 443 -11.46 17.66 -6.55
C ALA A 443 -12.83 16.97 -6.35
N LEU A 444 -13.03 15.79 -6.94
CA LEU A 444 -14.22 14.99 -6.71
C LEU A 444 -14.36 14.58 -5.25
N LEU A 445 -13.27 14.17 -4.62
CA LEU A 445 -13.26 13.82 -3.20
C LEU A 445 -13.63 15.01 -2.31
N LEU A 446 -13.14 16.20 -2.61
CA LEU A 446 -13.53 17.46 -1.95
C LEU A 446 -15.04 17.71 -2.10
N LEU A 447 -15.57 17.62 -3.32
CA LEU A 447 -17.00 17.83 -3.60
C LEU A 447 -17.88 16.82 -2.88
N ILE A 448 -17.49 15.55 -2.89
CA ILE A 448 -18.22 14.48 -2.19
C ILE A 448 -18.20 14.74 -0.67
N THR A 449 -17.04 15.11 -0.12
CA THR A 449 -16.89 15.42 1.32
C THR A 449 -17.72 16.63 1.73
N LEU A 450 -17.88 17.64 0.86
CA LEU A 450 -18.74 18.79 1.08
C LEU A 450 -20.24 18.44 1.08
N ARG A 451 -20.65 17.41 0.31
CA ARG A 451 -22.07 17.02 0.21
C ARG A 451 -22.50 15.98 1.24
N ILE A 452 -21.59 15.11 1.68
CA ILE A 452 -21.92 14.07 2.67
C ILE A 452 -22.09 14.72 4.05
N ARG A 453 -23.25 14.47 4.68
CA ARG A 453 -23.46 14.73 6.10
C ARG A 453 -22.84 13.59 6.90
N LEU A 454 -21.63 13.79 7.39
CA LEU A 454 -21.02 12.87 8.36
C LEU A 454 -21.79 13.08 9.69
N ARG A 455 -22.45 12.03 10.19
CA ARG A 455 -23.01 12.05 11.55
C ARG A 455 -21.84 12.15 12.53
N HIS A 456 -21.95 13.08 13.45
CA HIS A 456 -20.99 13.29 14.56
C HIS A 456 -21.01 12.16 15.54
#